data_da440b395d88119ac832232c10198ae8
#
_entry.id   da440b395d88119ac832232c10198ae8
#
_cell.length_a   1.000
_cell.length_b   1.000
_cell.length_c   1.000
_cell.angle_alpha   90.00
_cell.angle_beta   90.00
_cell.angle_gamma   90.00
#
_symmetry.space_group_name_H-M   'P 1'
#
loop_
_entity.id
_entity.type
_entity.pdbx_description
1 polymer ?
#
loop_
_entity_poly.entity_id
_entity_poly.type
_entity_poly.pdbx_seq_one_letter_code
_entity_poly.pdbx_strand_id
1 'polypeptide(L)'
;MQGGKVDLAEFLLAKNNQALHKALVRMGDLRFRGWQFKEKNIPKDCDQWNVTADDFQPVIQQKGVDMRIGLDIASLVLKKQVDMIAPVSGDSDFVPPIKFARREGVQIATVFLGHRVNQDLITHSDFMIELQ
;
A
#
# COMPACT_ATOMS: atom_id res chain seq x y z
N MET A 1 25.40 28.62 -15.73
CA MET A 1 24.46 27.50 -15.75
C MET A 1 25.06 26.40 -16.59
N GLN A 2 25.70 25.43 -15.96
CA GLN A 2 26.16 24.23 -16.67
C GLN A 2 25.01 23.25 -16.64
N GLY A 3 24.42 22.96 -17.79
CA GLY A 3 23.40 21.96 -17.96
C GLY A 3 24.00 20.59 -17.65
N GLY A 4 23.52 19.96 -16.57
CA GLY A 4 23.91 18.60 -16.25
C GLY A 4 23.56 17.69 -17.43
N LYS A 5 24.52 16.89 -17.90
CA LYS A 5 24.26 15.86 -18.87
C LYS A 5 23.32 14.84 -18.24
N VAL A 6 22.08 14.85 -18.67
CA VAL A 6 21.16 13.75 -18.35
C VAL A 6 21.67 12.54 -19.11
N ASP A 7 22.01 11.47 -18.39
CA ASP A 7 22.40 10.21 -19.01
C ASP A 7 21.19 9.65 -19.77
N LEU A 8 21.40 9.31 -21.05
CA LEU A 8 20.35 8.77 -21.91
C LEU A 8 19.82 7.44 -21.36
N ALA A 9 20.67 6.66 -20.68
CA ALA A 9 20.28 5.42 -20.02
C ALA A 9 19.31 5.66 -18.85
N GLU A 10 19.57 6.70 -18.06
CA GLU A 10 18.67 7.12 -16.96
C GLU A 10 17.31 7.60 -17.49
N PHE A 11 17.33 8.37 -18.59
CA PHE A 11 16.11 8.83 -19.24
C PHE A 11 15.27 7.67 -19.78
N LEU A 12 15.93 6.67 -20.42
CA LEU A 12 15.25 5.47 -20.91
C LEU A 12 14.71 4.58 -19.79
N LEU A 13 15.46 4.45 -18.69
CA LEU A 13 15.01 3.71 -17.51
C LEU A 13 13.79 4.39 -16.87
N ALA A 14 13.82 5.71 -16.74
CA ALA A 14 12.70 6.49 -16.26
C ALA A 14 11.46 6.36 -17.18
N LYS A 15 11.68 6.30 -18.50
CA LYS A 15 10.62 6.11 -19.49
C LYS A 15 9.99 4.72 -19.43
N ASN A 16 10.81 3.68 -19.25
CA ASN A 16 10.33 2.31 -19.05
C ASN A 16 9.56 2.17 -17.74
N ASN A 17 10.01 2.83 -16.68
CA ASN A 17 9.30 2.88 -15.41
C ASN A 17 7.97 3.64 -15.53
N GLN A 18 7.88 4.67 -16.40
CA GLN A 18 6.61 5.34 -16.69
C GLN A 18 5.61 4.43 -17.42
N ALA A 19 6.10 3.57 -18.33
CA ALA A 19 5.24 2.60 -19.01
C ALA A 19 4.71 1.54 -18.05
N LEU A 20 5.59 1.02 -17.18
CA LEU A 20 5.21 0.11 -16.09
C LEU A 20 4.20 0.78 -15.14
N HIS A 21 4.48 2.02 -14.73
CA HIS A 21 3.58 2.81 -13.89
C HIS A 21 2.20 3.00 -14.54
N LYS A 22 2.14 3.34 -15.84
CA LYS A 22 0.86 3.45 -16.57
C LYS A 22 0.10 2.12 -16.60
N ALA A 23 0.81 1.00 -16.75
CA ALA A 23 0.21 -0.32 -16.69
C ALA A 23 -0.36 -0.63 -15.31
N LEU A 24 0.41 -0.37 -14.25
CA LEU A 24 -0.01 -0.59 -12.86
C LEU A 24 -1.16 0.33 -12.45
N VAL A 25 -1.17 1.58 -12.89
CA VAL A 25 -2.30 2.52 -12.67
C VAL A 25 -3.59 2.03 -13.35
N ARG A 26 -3.47 1.39 -14.52
CA ARG A 26 -4.65 0.76 -15.17
C ARG A 26 -5.18 -0.43 -14.38
N MET A 27 -4.33 -1.12 -13.62
CA MET A 27 -4.73 -2.16 -12.67
C MET A 27 -5.32 -1.59 -11.37
N GLY A 28 -5.27 -0.28 -11.18
CA GLY A 28 -6.18 0.48 -10.33
C GLY A 28 -5.63 1.03 -9.02
N ASP A 29 -4.43 0.64 -8.54
CA ASP A 29 -4.14 0.92 -7.14
C ASP A 29 -2.74 1.44 -6.83
N LEU A 30 -1.82 1.41 -7.78
CA LEU A 30 -0.45 1.88 -7.57
C LEU A 30 -0.21 3.24 -8.22
N ARG A 31 0.33 4.18 -7.45
CA ARG A 31 0.68 5.52 -7.92
C ARG A 31 2.16 5.78 -7.72
N PHE A 32 2.84 6.16 -8.79
CA PHE A 32 4.19 6.67 -8.73
C PHE A 32 4.19 8.09 -8.17
N ARG A 33 4.98 8.32 -7.11
CA ARG A 33 5.08 9.61 -6.43
C ARG A 33 6.36 10.36 -6.78
N GLY A 34 7.27 9.74 -7.50
CA GLY A 34 8.57 10.28 -7.82
C GLY A 34 9.70 9.38 -7.37
N TRP A 35 10.88 9.94 -7.32
CA TRP A 35 12.09 9.25 -6.89
C TRP A 35 12.50 9.76 -5.52
N GLN A 36 12.94 8.86 -4.66
CA GLN A 36 13.46 9.17 -3.33
C GLN A 36 14.87 8.60 -3.20
N PHE A 37 15.73 9.33 -2.51
CA PHE A 37 17.06 8.86 -2.14
C PHE A 37 16.94 7.64 -1.21
N LYS A 38 17.75 6.60 -1.43
CA LYS A 38 17.80 5.46 -0.51
C LYS A 38 18.51 5.91 0.77
N GLU A 39 17.85 5.80 1.92
CA GLU A 39 18.38 6.24 3.22
C GLU A 39 19.75 5.63 3.57
N LYS A 40 20.01 4.40 3.05
CA LYS A 40 21.28 3.69 3.29
C LYS A 40 22.47 4.29 2.54
N ASN A 41 22.21 5.11 1.52
CA ASN A 41 23.21 5.65 0.62
C ASN A 41 23.40 7.16 0.78
N ILE A 42 22.88 7.77 1.84
CA ILE A 42 23.11 9.19 2.12
C ILE A 42 24.56 9.31 2.61
N PRO A 43 25.50 9.83 1.79
CA PRO A 43 26.88 10.05 2.24
C PRO A 43 26.85 11.12 3.33
N LYS A 44 27.64 10.92 4.39
CA LYS A 44 27.76 11.92 5.47
C LYS A 44 28.42 13.23 5.01
N ASP A 45 29.18 13.16 3.92
CA ASP A 45 29.80 14.28 3.22
C ASP A 45 29.29 14.22 1.78
N CYS A 46 28.18 14.90 1.49
CA CYS A 46 27.59 14.93 0.15
C CYS A 46 28.46 15.77 -0.79
N ASP A 47 29.34 15.12 -1.51
CA ASP A 47 29.78 15.62 -2.79
C ASP A 47 28.63 15.34 -3.79
N GLN A 48 27.80 16.37 -4.03
CA GLN A 48 26.57 16.27 -4.86
C GLN A 48 26.83 15.75 -6.29
N TRP A 49 28.08 15.60 -6.68
CA TRP A 49 28.50 15.21 -8.01
C TRP A 49 28.69 13.70 -8.21
N ASN A 50 28.66 12.91 -7.14
CA ASN A 50 28.83 11.45 -7.17
C ASN A 50 27.51 10.67 -7.02
N VAL A 51 26.38 11.35 -7.15
CA VAL A 51 25.06 10.72 -7.06
C VAL A 51 24.73 10.01 -8.37
N THR A 52 24.42 8.74 -8.30
CA THR A 52 24.07 7.87 -9.44
C THR A 52 22.59 7.50 -9.42
N ALA A 53 22.08 6.95 -10.51
CA ALA A 53 20.71 6.45 -10.59
C ALA A 53 20.42 5.35 -9.56
N ASP A 54 21.44 4.58 -9.19
CA ASP A 54 21.34 3.50 -8.21
C ASP A 54 21.09 3.99 -6.77
N ASP A 55 21.32 5.28 -6.52
CA ASP A 55 21.07 5.90 -5.22
C ASP A 55 19.60 6.30 -5.03
N PHE A 56 18.80 6.21 -6.10
CA PHE A 56 17.39 6.52 -6.05
C PHE A 56 16.53 5.25 -6.13
N GLN A 57 15.37 5.32 -5.52
CA GLN A 57 14.33 4.31 -5.62
C GLN A 57 13.00 4.97 -5.98
N PRO A 58 12.17 4.30 -6.80
CA PRO A 58 10.84 4.80 -7.09
C PRO A 58 9.96 4.75 -5.84
N VAL A 59 9.27 5.83 -5.56
CA VAL A 59 8.24 5.86 -4.52
C VAL A 59 6.92 5.46 -5.16
N ILE A 60 6.50 4.23 -4.89
CA ILE A 60 5.22 3.69 -5.33
C ILE A 60 4.29 3.67 -4.12
N GLN A 61 3.17 4.34 -4.23
CA GLN A 61 2.15 4.37 -3.19
C GLN A 61 0.89 3.69 -3.69
N GLN A 62 0.43 2.71 -2.93
CA GLN A 62 -0.89 2.13 -3.10
C GLN A 62 -1.93 3.10 -2.52
N LYS A 63 -2.97 3.40 -3.27
CA LYS A 63 -4.05 4.29 -2.83
C LYS A 63 -5.41 3.76 -3.22
N GLY A 64 -6.35 3.88 -2.28
CA GLY A 64 -7.76 3.64 -2.53
C GLY A 64 -8.19 2.18 -2.41
N VAL A 65 -7.28 1.24 -2.10
CA VAL A 65 -7.62 -0.17 -1.88
C VAL A 65 -8.48 -0.30 -0.64
N ASP A 66 -8.08 0.34 0.45
CA ASP A 66 -8.80 0.29 1.73
C ASP A 66 -10.22 0.81 1.59
N MET A 67 -10.39 1.91 0.84
CA MET A 67 -11.72 2.46 0.55
C MET A 67 -12.57 1.48 -0.28
N ARG A 68 -11.99 0.81 -1.29
CA ARG A 68 -12.72 -0.16 -2.11
C ARG A 68 -13.16 -1.36 -1.28
N ILE A 69 -12.25 -1.92 -0.50
CA ILE A 69 -12.57 -3.03 0.41
C ILE A 69 -13.65 -2.60 1.42
N GLY A 70 -13.54 -1.38 1.96
CA GLY A 70 -14.56 -0.83 2.85
C GLY A 70 -15.94 -0.73 2.19
N LEU A 71 -16.01 -0.30 0.93
CA LEU A 71 -17.25 -0.24 0.15
C LEU A 71 -17.80 -1.63 -0.18
N ASP A 72 -16.90 -2.59 -0.51
CA ASP A 72 -17.30 -3.98 -0.77
C ASP A 72 -17.87 -4.62 0.49
N ILE A 73 -17.23 -4.44 1.65
CA ILE A 73 -17.74 -4.87 2.95
C ILE A 73 -19.12 -4.28 3.19
N ALA A 74 -19.27 -2.96 3.05
CA ALA A 74 -20.56 -2.29 3.25
C ALA A 74 -21.65 -2.83 2.30
N SER A 75 -21.30 -3.04 1.04
CA SER A 75 -22.24 -3.58 0.04
C SER A 75 -22.70 -4.99 0.38
N LEU A 76 -21.76 -5.89 0.77
CA LEU A 76 -22.10 -7.27 1.13
C LEU A 76 -22.97 -7.34 2.37
N VAL A 77 -22.65 -6.52 3.37
CA VAL A 77 -23.38 -6.43 4.64
C VAL A 77 -24.79 -5.90 4.42
N LEU A 78 -24.95 -4.77 3.73
CA LEU A 78 -26.27 -4.16 3.48
C LEU A 78 -27.17 -5.04 2.63
N LYS A 79 -26.60 -5.81 1.71
CA LYS A 79 -27.34 -6.77 0.89
C LYS A 79 -27.63 -8.09 1.61
N LYS A 80 -27.15 -8.25 2.86
CA LYS A 80 -27.28 -9.47 3.65
C LYS A 80 -26.76 -10.72 2.91
N GLN A 81 -25.64 -10.57 2.21
CA GLN A 81 -25.05 -11.63 1.39
C GLN A 81 -24.03 -12.47 2.17
N VAL A 82 -23.64 -12.03 3.37
CA VAL A 82 -22.62 -12.67 4.19
C VAL A 82 -22.99 -12.63 5.66
N ASP A 83 -22.68 -13.70 6.38
CA ASP A 83 -22.83 -13.79 7.83
C ASP A 83 -21.47 -13.59 8.56
N MET A 84 -20.38 -13.78 7.82
CA MET A 84 -19.03 -13.62 8.32
C MET A 84 -18.12 -12.97 7.26
N ILE A 85 -17.21 -12.12 7.71
CA ILE A 85 -16.16 -11.51 6.89
C ILE A 85 -14.81 -11.84 7.52
N ALA A 86 -13.87 -12.31 6.68
CA ALA A 86 -12.51 -12.66 7.09
C ALA A 86 -11.48 -11.72 6.43
N PRO A 87 -11.24 -10.51 6.96
CA PRO A 87 -10.22 -9.62 6.43
C PRO A 87 -8.82 -10.17 6.69
N VAL A 88 -7.99 -10.20 5.65
CA VAL A 88 -6.58 -10.58 5.74
C VAL A 88 -5.75 -9.30 5.81
N SER A 89 -5.62 -8.73 6.99
CA SER A 89 -4.88 -7.48 7.20
C SER A 89 -4.54 -7.26 8.66
N GLY A 90 -3.45 -6.51 8.91
CA GLY A 90 -3.10 -5.99 10.23
C GLY A 90 -3.32 -4.48 10.37
N ASP A 91 -3.85 -3.81 9.34
CA ASP A 91 -3.93 -2.36 9.23
C ASP A 91 -5.18 -1.81 9.95
N SER A 92 -4.99 -0.70 10.66
CA SER A 92 -6.05 0.04 11.35
C SER A 92 -7.08 0.67 10.42
N ASP A 93 -6.74 0.87 9.14
CA ASP A 93 -7.65 1.48 8.16
C ASP A 93 -8.89 0.61 7.89
N PHE A 94 -8.83 -0.68 8.25
CA PHE A 94 -9.97 -1.60 8.18
C PHE A 94 -10.91 -1.54 9.39
N VAL A 95 -10.53 -0.85 10.47
CA VAL A 95 -11.37 -0.75 11.68
C VAL A 95 -12.75 -0.12 11.42
N PRO A 96 -12.88 0.99 10.64
CA PRO A 96 -14.19 1.57 10.36
C PRO A 96 -15.16 0.62 9.64
N PRO A 97 -14.80 -0.03 8.52
CA PRO A 97 -15.70 -0.98 7.85
C PRO A 97 -16.02 -2.22 8.69
N ILE A 98 -15.08 -2.69 9.51
CA ILE A 98 -15.30 -3.79 10.45
C ILE A 98 -16.32 -3.41 11.53
N LYS A 99 -16.19 -2.24 12.13
CA LYS A 99 -17.17 -1.72 13.09
C LYS A 99 -18.57 -1.61 12.49
N PHE A 100 -18.64 -1.19 11.23
CA PHE A 100 -19.90 -1.13 10.50
C PHE A 100 -20.52 -2.52 10.35
N ALA A 101 -19.75 -3.50 9.85
CA ALA A 101 -20.21 -4.87 9.63
C ALA A 101 -20.72 -5.52 10.93
N ARG A 102 -20.00 -5.35 12.04
CA ARG A 102 -20.41 -5.88 13.34
C ARG A 102 -21.71 -5.27 13.85
N ARG A 103 -21.93 -3.97 13.64
CA ARG A 103 -23.21 -3.31 14.02
C ARG A 103 -24.39 -3.88 13.25
N GLU A 104 -24.16 -4.33 12.03
CA GLU A 104 -25.18 -4.99 11.20
C GLU A 104 -25.30 -6.49 11.48
N GLY A 105 -24.59 -7.02 12.49
CA GLY A 105 -24.69 -8.40 12.93
C GLY A 105 -23.81 -9.40 12.20
N VAL A 106 -22.85 -8.93 11.39
CA VAL A 106 -21.89 -9.78 10.67
C VAL A 106 -20.69 -10.08 11.57
N GLN A 107 -20.26 -11.32 11.65
CA GLN A 107 -19.08 -11.76 12.40
C GLN A 107 -17.78 -11.39 11.67
N ILE A 108 -16.74 -11.07 12.44
CA ILE A 108 -15.43 -10.71 11.91
C ILE A 108 -14.37 -11.69 12.38
N ALA A 109 -13.71 -12.36 11.43
CA ALA A 109 -12.58 -13.25 11.66
C ALA A 109 -11.32 -12.65 11.04
N THR A 110 -10.58 -11.81 11.77
CA THR A 110 -9.34 -11.20 11.22
C THR A 110 -8.25 -12.23 11.09
N VAL A 111 -7.70 -12.33 9.88
CA VAL A 111 -6.61 -13.23 9.50
C VAL A 111 -5.32 -12.43 9.36
N PHE A 112 -4.22 -12.92 9.92
CA PHE A 112 -2.91 -12.28 9.83
C PHE A 112 -1.79 -13.30 9.56
N LEU A 113 -0.70 -12.82 8.95
CA LEU A 113 0.41 -13.64 8.46
C LEU A 113 1.67 -13.41 9.31
N GLY A 114 1.63 -13.73 10.60
CA GLY A 114 2.77 -13.63 11.51
C GLY A 114 3.31 -12.21 11.77
N HIS A 115 2.66 -11.17 11.24
CA HIS A 115 3.06 -9.78 11.46
C HIS A 115 2.22 -9.12 12.56
N ARG A 116 2.69 -7.98 13.05
CA ARG A 116 2.03 -7.25 14.12
C ARG A 116 0.65 -6.75 13.66
N VAL A 117 -0.37 -7.06 14.44
CA VAL A 117 -1.75 -6.60 14.20
C VAL A 117 -2.04 -5.39 15.09
N ASN A 118 -2.77 -4.41 14.55
CA ASN A 118 -3.18 -3.25 15.31
C ASN A 118 -4.16 -3.65 16.42
N GLN A 119 -3.99 -3.09 17.63
CA GLN A 119 -4.80 -3.40 18.81
C GLN A 119 -6.29 -3.11 18.60
N ASP A 120 -6.61 -2.03 17.87
CA ASP A 120 -8.00 -1.69 17.57
C ASP A 120 -8.67 -2.75 16.67
N LEU A 121 -7.90 -3.34 15.76
CA LEU A 121 -8.39 -4.41 14.91
C LEU A 121 -8.73 -5.66 15.74
N ILE A 122 -7.85 -6.02 16.68
CA ILE A 122 -8.06 -7.13 17.61
C ILE A 122 -9.34 -6.90 18.44
N THR A 123 -9.51 -5.70 18.97
CA THR A 123 -10.67 -5.33 19.80
C THR A 123 -12.00 -5.43 19.03
N HIS A 124 -11.95 -5.21 17.72
CA HIS A 124 -13.15 -5.22 16.87
C HIS A 124 -13.31 -6.51 16.05
N SER A 125 -12.51 -7.53 16.30
CA SER A 125 -12.64 -8.87 15.71
C SER A 125 -13.31 -9.82 16.70
N ASP A 126 -14.15 -10.70 16.18
CA ASP A 126 -14.76 -11.76 16.99
C ASP A 126 -13.82 -12.97 17.08
N PHE A 127 -13.02 -13.17 16.03
CA PHE A 127 -11.99 -14.22 15.95
C PHE A 127 -10.69 -13.67 15.39
N MET A 128 -9.57 -14.22 15.86
CA MET A 128 -8.23 -13.96 15.33
C MET A 128 -7.65 -15.26 14.82
N ILE A 129 -7.22 -15.27 13.56
CA ILE A 129 -6.67 -16.45 12.88
C ILE A 129 -5.27 -16.12 12.40
N GLU A 130 -4.27 -16.81 12.93
CA GLU A 130 -2.90 -16.72 12.46
C GLU A 130 -2.63 -17.82 11.43
N LEU A 131 -2.19 -17.41 10.24
CA LEU A 131 -1.67 -18.31 9.23
C LEU A 131 -0.15 -18.35 9.30
N GLN A 132 0.41 -19.55 9.42
CA GLN A 132 1.85 -19.81 9.42
C GLN A 132 2.35 -20.05 8.00
#